data_265f55fb8d73df0c8926fa4c62efd03c
#
_entry.id   265f55fb8d73df0c8926fa4c62efd03c
#
_cell.length_a   1.000
_cell.length_b   1.000
_cell.length_c   1.000
_cell.angle_alpha   90.00
_cell.angle_beta   90.00
_cell.angle_gamma   90.00
#
_symmetry.space_group_name_H-M   'P 1'
#
loop_
_entity.id
_entity.type
_entity.pdbx_description
1 polymer ?
#
loop_
_entity_poly.entity_id
_entity_poly.type
_entity_poly.pdbx_seq_one_letter_code
_entity_poly.pdbx_strand_id
1 'polypeptide(L)'
;MTVAERIHPREIIAAFEWWRDAGVDCDFGDDVTDWLAEPPAQAAAEAPAPKPAAPVISEPAPSPKIDLLGANPPVDLAAFREFWFTEPALDAVGPRGRVPPRGETGARLMVLVMDPEAGDTDALLSQAQGRLLSRMLAAMEVPESQVYFASALPRHMPMADSAALVAQGFREVLQRHIALAAPQGILAFGGNILPLWNFSTMKAPAFRC
;
A
#
# COMPACT_ATOMS: atom_id res chain seq x y z
N MET A 1 -0.82 51.26 -13.67
CA MET A 1 0.55 51.40 -13.16
C MET A 1 0.62 50.57 -11.87
N THR A 2 1.17 49.38 -11.96
CA THR A 2 1.31 48.45 -10.83
C THR A 2 2.51 48.92 -9.98
N VAL A 3 2.27 49.34 -8.77
CA VAL A 3 3.33 49.67 -7.83
C VAL A 3 3.99 48.33 -7.45
N ALA A 4 5.19 48.08 -7.95
CA ALA A 4 6.01 46.98 -7.48
C ALA A 4 6.28 47.21 -5.98
N GLU A 5 5.65 46.39 -5.16
CA GLU A 5 5.85 46.37 -3.72
C GLU A 5 7.33 46.05 -3.46
N ARG A 6 8.09 47.06 -3.01
CA ARG A 6 9.51 46.89 -2.67
C ARG A 6 9.58 46.09 -1.40
N ILE A 7 9.92 44.81 -1.51
CA ILE A 7 10.20 43.96 -0.35
C ILE A 7 11.31 44.63 0.47
N HIS A 8 11.02 44.94 1.73
CA HIS A 8 11.98 45.61 2.61
C HIS A 8 13.05 44.60 3.05
N PRO A 9 14.35 44.96 3.10
CA PRO A 9 15.43 44.07 3.54
C PRO A 9 15.17 43.33 4.87
N ARG A 10 14.45 43.98 5.80
CA ARG A 10 14.06 43.35 7.06
C ARG A 10 13.07 42.19 6.91
N GLU A 11 12.20 42.25 5.91
CA GLU A 11 11.24 41.15 5.64
C GLU A 11 11.96 39.95 5.08
N ILE A 12 13.00 40.15 4.28
CA ILE A 12 13.86 39.06 3.76
C ILE A 12 14.61 38.41 4.94
N ILE A 13 15.21 39.21 5.85
CA ILE A 13 15.91 38.68 7.01
C ILE A 13 14.95 37.87 7.91
N ALA A 14 13.76 38.40 8.17
CA ALA A 14 12.77 37.72 8.99
C ALA A 14 12.30 36.39 8.35
N ALA A 15 12.21 36.33 7.01
CA ALA A 15 11.89 35.10 6.31
C ALA A 15 13.01 34.05 6.47
N PHE A 16 14.27 34.45 6.36
CA PHE A 16 15.41 33.54 6.57
C PHE A 16 15.52 33.07 8.03
N GLU A 17 15.25 33.95 9.01
CA GLU A 17 15.20 33.57 10.41
C GLU A 17 14.08 32.55 10.67
N TRP A 18 12.89 32.75 10.08
CA TRP A 18 11.79 31.81 10.18
C TRP A 18 12.14 30.44 9.56
N TRP A 19 12.81 30.42 8.40
CA TRP A 19 13.25 29.17 7.76
C TRP A 19 14.25 28.43 8.65
N ARG A 20 15.20 29.14 9.27
CA ARG A 20 16.15 28.55 10.21
C ARG A 20 15.46 27.98 11.46
N ASP A 21 14.51 28.71 12.02
CA ASP A 21 13.72 28.25 13.16
C ASP A 21 12.85 27.03 12.80
N ALA A 22 12.41 26.93 11.55
CA ALA A 22 11.72 25.76 11.01
C ALA A 22 12.63 24.56 10.73
N GLY A 23 13.95 24.67 10.98
CA GLY A 23 14.93 23.60 10.78
C GLY A 23 15.37 23.42 9.32
N VAL A 24 15.15 24.42 8.47
CA VAL A 24 15.65 24.42 7.08
C VAL A 24 16.99 25.15 7.06
N ASP A 25 18.06 24.41 7.35
CA ASP A 25 19.44 24.86 7.40
C ASP A 25 20.31 24.20 6.30
N CYS A 26 19.69 23.79 5.21
CA CYS A 26 20.39 23.15 4.11
C CYS A 26 21.19 24.17 3.29
N ASP A 27 22.48 23.99 3.19
CA ASP A 27 23.31 24.64 2.18
C ASP A 27 23.06 23.97 0.83
N PHE A 28 22.45 24.71 -0.09
CA PHE A 28 22.28 24.26 -1.46
C PHE A 28 23.52 24.69 -2.26
N GLY A 29 24.32 23.71 -2.71
CA GLY A 29 25.39 23.99 -3.66
C GLY A 29 24.82 24.24 -5.06
N ASP A 30 25.26 25.31 -5.72
CA ASP A 30 24.91 25.62 -7.11
C ASP A 30 25.61 24.72 -8.14
N ASP A 31 26.49 23.83 -7.66
CA ASP A 31 27.23 22.91 -8.53
C ASP A 31 26.33 21.75 -8.99
N VAL A 32 26.41 21.47 -10.29
CA VAL A 32 25.67 20.34 -10.88
C VAL A 32 26.23 19.03 -10.31
N THR A 33 25.38 18.30 -9.57
CA THR A 33 25.72 16.95 -9.08
C THR A 33 25.33 15.92 -10.13
N ASP A 34 26.30 15.20 -10.68
CA ASP A 34 26.04 14.06 -11.54
C ASP A 34 25.70 12.82 -10.69
N TRP A 35 24.40 12.57 -10.53
CA TRP A 35 23.87 11.43 -9.75
C TRP A 35 24.11 10.06 -10.40
N LEU A 36 24.55 10.05 -11.67
CA LEU A 36 24.85 8.82 -12.43
C LEU A 36 26.37 8.57 -12.53
N ALA A 37 27.22 9.50 -12.05
CA ALA A 37 28.65 9.29 -11.99
C ALA A 37 28.98 8.12 -11.05
N GLU A 38 29.77 7.17 -11.54
CA GLU A 38 30.31 6.14 -10.67
C GLU A 38 31.17 6.82 -9.58
N PRO A 39 30.97 6.45 -8.30
CA PRO A 39 31.77 7.02 -7.23
C PRO A 39 33.25 6.78 -7.54
N PRO A 40 34.14 7.80 -7.38
CA PRO A 40 35.56 7.64 -7.63
C PRO A 40 36.06 6.44 -6.83
N ALA A 41 36.73 5.51 -7.50
CA ALA A 41 37.31 4.34 -6.85
C ALA A 41 38.12 4.85 -5.66
N GLN A 42 37.61 4.67 -4.46
CA GLN A 42 38.31 5.04 -3.24
C GLN A 42 39.66 4.28 -3.29
N ALA A 43 40.74 5.04 -3.45
CA ALA A 43 42.07 4.51 -3.31
C ALA A 43 42.07 3.69 -2.02
N ALA A 44 42.49 2.44 -2.15
CA ALA A 44 42.50 1.46 -1.08
C ALA A 44 43.10 2.07 0.19
N ALA A 45 42.26 2.62 1.04
CA ALA A 45 42.62 2.95 2.40
C ALA A 45 42.89 1.61 3.09
N GLU A 46 44.09 1.50 3.61
CA GLU A 46 44.63 0.40 4.41
C GLU A 46 43.51 -0.28 5.24
N ALA A 47 43.30 -1.56 5.00
CA ALA A 47 42.19 -2.32 5.59
C ALA A 47 42.22 -2.15 7.12
N PRO A 48 41.17 -1.63 7.74
CA PRO A 48 41.10 -1.62 9.20
C PRO A 48 41.09 -3.07 9.68
N ALA A 49 41.86 -3.32 10.75
CA ALA A 49 41.93 -4.61 11.41
C ALA A 49 40.54 -5.22 11.59
N PRO A 50 40.38 -6.55 11.46
CA PRO A 50 39.07 -7.19 11.49
C PRO A 50 38.34 -6.81 12.79
N LYS A 51 37.28 -6.02 12.67
CA LYS A 51 36.34 -5.82 13.77
C LYS A 51 35.84 -7.20 14.21
N PRO A 52 35.70 -7.45 15.52
CA PRO A 52 35.02 -8.66 15.99
C PRO A 52 33.72 -8.80 15.23
N ALA A 53 33.52 -9.96 14.62
CA ALA A 53 32.28 -10.27 13.90
C ALA A 53 31.10 -9.89 14.79
N ALA A 54 30.27 -8.96 14.30
CA ALA A 54 28.99 -8.70 14.94
C ALA A 54 28.26 -10.05 15.09
N PRO A 55 27.55 -10.30 16.20
CA PRO A 55 26.83 -11.55 16.36
C PRO A 55 25.96 -11.69 15.11
N VAL A 56 26.13 -12.82 14.42
CA VAL A 56 25.25 -13.21 13.32
C VAL A 56 23.86 -13.24 13.93
N ILE A 57 23.04 -12.23 13.63
CA ILE A 57 21.62 -12.27 13.95
C ILE A 57 21.13 -13.45 13.12
N SER A 58 20.98 -14.60 13.75
CA SER A 58 20.35 -15.74 13.14
C SER A 58 19.03 -15.27 12.58
N GLU A 59 18.85 -15.40 11.27
CA GLU A 59 17.58 -15.16 10.62
C GLU A 59 16.52 -15.90 11.43
N PRO A 60 15.47 -15.22 11.96
CA PRO A 60 14.49 -15.90 12.79
C PRO A 60 13.96 -17.10 12.02
N ALA A 61 13.98 -18.26 12.63
CA ALA A 61 13.43 -19.49 12.06
C ALA A 61 12.04 -19.16 11.48
N PRO A 62 11.69 -19.64 10.27
CA PRO A 62 10.41 -19.31 9.64
C PRO A 62 9.30 -19.68 10.62
N SER A 63 8.58 -18.68 11.09
CA SER A 63 7.41 -18.87 11.93
C SER A 63 6.44 -19.82 11.22
N PRO A 64 5.79 -20.78 11.92
CA PRO A 64 4.84 -21.67 11.26
C PRO A 64 3.79 -20.81 10.54
N LYS A 65 3.63 -21.04 9.24
CA LYS A 65 2.61 -20.35 8.45
C LYS A 65 1.24 -20.71 9.00
N ILE A 66 0.50 -19.71 9.42
CA ILE A 66 -0.87 -19.88 9.88
C ILE A 66 -1.73 -20.03 8.61
N ASP A 67 -2.48 -21.13 8.51
CA ASP A 67 -3.44 -21.34 7.43
C ASP A 67 -4.81 -20.77 7.82
N LEU A 68 -5.08 -19.55 7.41
CA LEU A 68 -6.35 -18.88 7.66
C LEU A 68 -7.51 -19.44 6.84
N LEU A 69 -7.21 -20.10 5.71
CA LEU A 69 -8.22 -20.70 4.84
C LEU A 69 -8.72 -22.05 5.36
N GLY A 70 -7.94 -22.69 6.25
CA GLY A 70 -8.29 -23.96 6.87
C GLY A 70 -8.43 -25.11 5.86
N ALA A 71 -9.03 -26.21 6.33
CA ALA A 71 -9.21 -27.42 5.53
C ALA A 71 -10.24 -27.28 4.39
N ASN A 72 -11.16 -26.32 4.49
CA ASN A 72 -12.24 -26.11 3.52
C ASN A 72 -12.23 -24.66 2.98
N PRO A 73 -11.30 -24.28 2.11
CA PRO A 73 -11.23 -22.95 1.55
C PRO A 73 -12.48 -22.62 0.74
N PRO A 74 -12.96 -21.37 0.73
CA PRO A 74 -14.11 -20.94 -0.04
C PRO A 74 -13.95 -21.30 -1.54
N VAL A 75 -15.00 -21.87 -2.15
CA VAL A 75 -14.95 -22.33 -3.55
C VAL A 75 -15.45 -21.31 -4.55
N ASP A 76 -16.26 -20.36 -4.12
CA ASP A 76 -16.83 -19.28 -4.91
C ASP A 76 -16.90 -17.97 -4.12
N LEU A 77 -17.34 -16.86 -4.75
CA LEU A 77 -17.45 -15.56 -4.10
C LEU A 77 -18.54 -15.52 -3.03
N ALA A 78 -19.60 -16.30 -3.15
CA ALA A 78 -20.66 -16.34 -2.14
C ALA A 78 -20.15 -16.98 -0.85
N ALA A 79 -19.50 -18.13 -0.97
CA ALA A 79 -18.81 -18.80 0.14
C ALA A 79 -17.69 -17.94 0.74
N PHE A 80 -16.95 -17.18 -0.11
CA PHE A 80 -15.94 -16.27 0.36
C PHE A 80 -16.53 -15.10 1.18
N ARG A 81 -17.65 -14.53 0.75
CA ARG A 81 -18.35 -13.48 1.52
C ARG A 81 -18.81 -13.99 2.89
N GLU A 82 -19.35 -15.20 2.94
CA GLU A 82 -19.73 -15.82 4.21
C GLU A 82 -18.50 -16.04 5.12
N PHE A 83 -17.43 -16.65 4.58
CA PHE A 83 -16.15 -16.81 5.25
C PHE A 83 -15.62 -15.47 5.77
N TRP A 84 -15.69 -14.38 4.97
CA TRP A 84 -15.23 -13.05 5.33
C TRP A 84 -15.93 -12.49 6.58
N PHE A 85 -17.19 -12.84 6.79
CA PHE A 85 -17.96 -12.40 7.94
C PHE A 85 -17.86 -13.33 9.14
N THR A 86 -17.77 -14.62 8.92
CA THR A 86 -17.94 -15.63 9.96
C THR A 86 -16.64 -16.19 10.51
N GLU A 87 -15.54 -16.19 9.69
CA GLU A 87 -14.30 -16.82 10.11
C GLU A 87 -13.60 -16.05 11.24
N PRO A 88 -13.51 -16.62 12.47
CA PRO A 88 -12.90 -15.92 13.60
C PRO A 88 -11.40 -15.65 13.40
N ALA A 89 -10.69 -16.49 12.65
CA ALA A 89 -9.26 -16.35 12.39
C ALA A 89 -8.93 -15.09 11.56
N LEU A 90 -9.91 -14.52 10.83
CA LEU A 90 -9.78 -13.24 10.14
C LEU A 90 -10.01 -12.03 11.05
N ASP A 91 -10.21 -12.23 12.34
CA ASP A 91 -10.52 -11.13 13.27
C ASP A 91 -9.28 -10.28 13.55
N ALA A 92 -8.86 -9.52 12.55
CA ALA A 92 -7.90 -8.45 12.77
C ALA A 92 -8.52 -7.46 13.77
N VAL A 93 -7.83 -7.23 14.86
CA VAL A 93 -8.29 -6.33 15.92
C VAL A 93 -8.47 -4.93 15.33
N GLY A 94 -9.70 -4.45 15.33
CA GLY A 94 -10.06 -3.12 14.81
C GLY A 94 -11.27 -2.56 15.55
N PRO A 95 -11.40 -1.24 15.63
CA PRO A 95 -12.47 -0.59 16.39
C PRO A 95 -13.86 -0.73 15.76
N ARG A 96 -13.94 -1.23 14.52
CA ARG A 96 -15.19 -1.25 13.73
C ARG A 96 -15.53 -2.64 13.23
N GLY A 97 -16.76 -2.80 12.73
CA GLY A 97 -17.26 -4.04 12.13
C GLY A 97 -16.52 -4.45 10.87
N ARG A 98 -16.77 -5.68 10.41
CA ARG A 98 -16.26 -6.18 9.13
C ARG A 98 -17.03 -5.55 7.98
N VAL A 99 -16.33 -5.15 6.94
CA VAL A 99 -16.92 -4.54 5.74
C VAL A 99 -16.83 -5.54 4.58
N PRO A 100 -17.95 -5.82 3.87
CA PRO A 100 -17.93 -6.78 2.77
C PRO A 100 -17.25 -6.23 1.52
N PRO A 101 -16.60 -7.10 0.75
CA PRO A 101 -16.27 -6.79 -0.63
C PRO A 101 -17.54 -6.67 -1.47
N ARG A 102 -17.53 -5.84 -2.52
CA ARG A 102 -18.70 -5.61 -3.38
C ARG A 102 -18.33 -5.67 -4.86
N GLY A 103 -19.24 -6.15 -5.68
CA GLY A 103 -19.07 -6.31 -7.14
C GLY A 103 -19.31 -7.75 -7.57
N GLU A 104 -19.18 -8.00 -8.88
CA GLU A 104 -19.40 -9.29 -9.51
C GLU A 104 -18.11 -9.95 -9.96
N THR A 105 -18.12 -11.28 -10.11
CA THR A 105 -17.00 -12.04 -10.65
C THR A 105 -16.72 -11.64 -12.09
N GLY A 106 -15.44 -11.68 -12.50
CA GLY A 106 -15.03 -11.32 -13.86
C GLY A 106 -15.09 -9.83 -14.16
N ALA A 107 -15.17 -8.97 -13.14
CA ALA A 107 -15.20 -7.53 -13.30
C ALA A 107 -14.02 -7.03 -14.16
N ARG A 108 -14.27 -5.97 -14.95
CA ARG A 108 -13.23 -5.33 -15.77
C ARG A 108 -12.06 -4.83 -14.94
N LEU A 109 -12.35 -4.31 -13.74
CA LEU A 109 -11.37 -3.78 -12.81
C LEU A 109 -11.68 -4.23 -11.39
N MET A 110 -10.65 -4.66 -10.65
CA MET A 110 -10.70 -4.83 -9.21
C MET A 110 -9.95 -3.68 -8.55
N VAL A 111 -10.63 -2.95 -7.70
CA VAL A 111 -10.03 -1.96 -6.81
C VAL A 111 -9.67 -2.66 -5.51
N LEU A 112 -8.38 -2.61 -5.16
CA LEU A 112 -7.85 -3.30 -3.99
C LEU A 112 -7.20 -2.29 -3.04
N VAL A 113 -7.70 -2.23 -1.82
CA VAL A 113 -7.17 -1.39 -0.72
C VAL A 113 -6.68 -2.26 0.42
N MET A 114 -5.85 -1.71 1.30
CA MET A 114 -5.35 -2.44 2.45
C MET A 114 -6.46 -2.76 3.44
N ASP A 115 -7.22 -1.75 3.82
CA ASP A 115 -8.31 -1.84 4.81
C ASP A 115 -9.47 -0.92 4.42
N PRO A 116 -10.66 -1.12 4.97
CA PRO A 116 -11.81 -0.22 4.78
C PRO A 116 -11.54 1.19 5.32
N GLU A 117 -12.26 2.19 4.80
CA GLU A 117 -12.25 3.54 5.38
C GLU A 117 -12.83 3.54 6.81
N ALA A 118 -12.41 4.48 7.64
CA ALA A 118 -12.85 4.57 9.04
C ALA A 118 -14.39 4.70 9.20
N GLY A 119 -15.07 5.22 8.21
CA GLY A 119 -16.54 5.38 8.21
C GLY A 119 -17.29 4.29 7.44
N ASP A 120 -16.61 3.30 6.87
CA ASP A 120 -17.27 2.20 6.18
C ASP A 120 -17.96 1.28 7.17
N THR A 121 -19.20 0.88 6.83
CA THR A 121 -20.01 -0.06 7.61
C THR A 121 -20.56 -1.17 6.71
N ASP A 122 -21.48 -0.83 5.82
CA ASP A 122 -22.18 -1.79 4.95
C ASP A 122 -21.54 -1.89 3.56
N ALA A 123 -20.76 -0.89 3.18
CA ALA A 123 -20.13 -0.81 1.86
C ALA A 123 -18.70 -0.31 1.95
N LEU A 124 -17.80 -0.99 1.26
CA LEU A 124 -16.39 -0.62 1.14
C LEU A 124 -16.25 0.66 0.29
N LEU A 125 -15.35 1.56 0.72
CA LEU A 125 -15.06 2.83 0.05
C LEU A 125 -16.31 3.70 -0.13
N SER A 126 -17.03 3.93 0.97
CA SER A 126 -18.25 4.73 1.00
C SER A 126 -18.01 6.21 1.35
N GLN A 127 -16.78 6.57 1.74
CA GLN A 127 -16.44 7.88 2.29
C GLN A 127 -15.57 8.73 1.32
N ALA A 128 -14.57 9.44 1.83
CA ALA A 128 -13.78 10.40 1.06
C ALA A 128 -12.94 9.74 -0.04
N GLN A 129 -12.30 8.60 0.27
CA GLN A 129 -11.50 7.86 -0.71
C GLN A 129 -12.40 7.28 -1.81
N GLY A 130 -13.55 6.73 -1.44
CA GLY A 130 -14.53 6.23 -2.40
C GLY A 130 -15.03 7.32 -3.35
N ARG A 131 -15.30 8.55 -2.85
CA ARG A 131 -15.68 9.68 -3.71
C ARG A 131 -14.57 10.10 -4.67
N LEU A 132 -13.32 10.06 -4.23
CA LEU A 132 -12.17 10.31 -5.12
C LEU A 132 -12.08 9.23 -6.20
N LEU A 133 -12.19 7.97 -5.78
CA LEU A 133 -12.14 6.82 -6.67
C LEU A 133 -13.25 6.85 -7.72
N SER A 134 -14.50 7.19 -7.35
CA SER A 134 -15.60 7.33 -8.32
C SER A 134 -15.28 8.34 -9.42
N ARG A 135 -14.63 9.47 -9.07
CA ARG A 135 -14.18 10.46 -10.06
C ARG A 135 -13.04 9.93 -10.95
N MET A 136 -12.12 9.15 -10.38
CA MET A 136 -11.05 8.50 -11.15
C MET A 136 -11.63 7.49 -12.14
N LEU A 137 -12.56 6.64 -11.70
CA LEU A 137 -13.25 5.66 -12.53
C LEU A 137 -14.02 6.35 -13.67
N ALA A 138 -14.71 7.44 -13.37
CA ALA A 138 -15.40 8.24 -14.40
C ALA A 138 -14.43 8.80 -15.44
N ALA A 139 -13.27 9.31 -15.03
CA ALA A 139 -12.23 9.80 -15.93
C ALA A 139 -11.59 8.68 -16.78
N MET A 140 -11.59 7.45 -16.29
CA MET A 140 -11.13 6.24 -17.00
C MET A 140 -12.23 5.60 -17.85
N GLU A 141 -13.44 6.16 -17.88
CA GLU A 141 -14.61 5.61 -18.55
C GLU A 141 -14.95 4.16 -18.09
N VAL A 142 -14.75 3.89 -16.79
CA VAL A 142 -15.07 2.62 -16.16
C VAL A 142 -16.27 2.80 -15.23
N PRO A 143 -17.46 2.31 -15.59
CA PRO A 143 -18.62 2.40 -14.71
C PRO A 143 -18.44 1.51 -13.47
N GLU A 144 -18.94 1.94 -12.31
CA GLU A 144 -18.83 1.19 -11.07
C GLU A 144 -19.42 -0.22 -11.13
N SER A 145 -20.41 -0.44 -12.01
CA SER A 145 -21.00 -1.76 -12.25
C SER A 145 -20.00 -2.78 -12.85
N GLN A 146 -18.89 -2.32 -13.42
CA GLN A 146 -17.82 -3.15 -13.95
C GLN A 146 -16.62 -3.25 -13.01
N VAL A 147 -16.76 -2.75 -11.77
CA VAL A 147 -15.69 -2.72 -10.78
C VAL A 147 -16.01 -3.65 -9.61
N TYR A 148 -15.01 -4.42 -9.20
CA TYR A 148 -15.04 -5.19 -7.97
C TYR A 148 -14.21 -4.46 -6.91
N PHE A 149 -14.79 -4.17 -5.76
CA PHE A 149 -14.12 -3.48 -4.65
C PHE A 149 -13.76 -4.48 -3.56
N ALA A 150 -12.50 -4.50 -3.18
CA ALA A 150 -11.96 -5.40 -2.18
C ALA A 150 -10.97 -4.71 -1.24
N SER A 151 -10.88 -5.22 -0.04
CA SER A 151 -9.82 -4.91 0.92
C SER A 151 -9.03 -6.17 1.27
N ALA A 152 -7.78 -6.01 1.70
CA ALA A 152 -6.97 -7.12 2.22
C ALA A 152 -7.36 -7.47 3.65
N LEU A 153 -7.89 -6.51 4.41
CA LEU A 153 -8.35 -6.68 5.78
C LEU A 153 -9.87 -6.50 5.88
N PRO A 154 -10.54 -7.26 6.74
CA PRO A 154 -12.00 -7.17 6.91
C PRO A 154 -12.45 -5.92 7.68
N ARG A 155 -11.58 -5.31 8.45
CA ARG A 155 -11.86 -4.16 9.31
C ARG A 155 -10.93 -3.00 9.04
N HIS A 156 -11.36 -1.80 9.37
CA HIS A 156 -10.47 -0.63 9.39
C HIS A 156 -9.34 -0.85 10.41
N MET A 157 -8.10 -0.87 9.92
CA MET A 157 -6.88 -1.09 10.71
C MET A 157 -5.78 -0.13 10.20
N PRO A 158 -5.79 1.11 10.63
CA PRO A 158 -4.78 2.07 10.23
C PRO A 158 -3.39 1.61 10.66
N MET A 159 -2.39 1.84 9.83
CA MET A 159 -0.98 1.47 10.11
C MET A 159 -0.74 -0.03 10.29
N ALA A 160 -1.54 -0.89 9.67
CA ALA A 160 -1.35 -2.34 9.72
C ALA A 160 0.05 -2.73 9.22
N ASP A 161 0.75 -3.56 9.99
CA ASP A 161 2.05 -4.11 9.60
C ASP A 161 1.86 -5.23 8.58
N SER A 162 2.19 -4.94 7.34
CA SER A 162 2.05 -5.90 6.23
C SER A 162 2.93 -7.13 6.38
N ALA A 163 4.10 -7.04 7.02
CA ALA A 163 4.97 -8.20 7.26
C ALA A 163 4.34 -9.14 8.30
N ALA A 164 3.79 -8.58 9.38
CA ALA A 164 3.06 -9.36 10.39
C ALA A 164 1.82 -10.03 9.78
N LEU A 165 1.07 -9.34 8.92
CA LEU A 165 -0.10 -9.90 8.24
C LEU A 165 0.26 -11.05 7.28
N VAL A 166 1.37 -10.93 6.57
CA VAL A 166 1.90 -12.03 5.74
C VAL A 166 2.23 -13.25 6.61
N ALA A 167 2.88 -13.05 7.76
CA ALA A 167 3.20 -14.13 8.68
C ALA A 167 1.93 -14.80 9.28
N GLN A 168 0.84 -14.01 9.41
CA GLN A 168 -0.45 -14.49 9.88
C GLN A 168 -1.28 -15.21 8.79
N GLY A 169 -0.87 -15.21 7.51
CA GLY A 169 -1.55 -15.93 6.43
C GLY A 169 -2.56 -15.09 5.63
N PHE A 170 -2.60 -13.77 5.79
CA PHE A 170 -3.51 -12.91 5.02
C PHE A 170 -3.17 -12.86 3.52
N ARG A 171 -1.93 -13.18 3.14
CA ARG A 171 -1.54 -13.30 1.74
C ARG A 171 -2.35 -14.37 1.02
N GLU A 172 -2.47 -15.55 1.59
CA GLU A 172 -3.19 -16.69 1.03
C GLU A 172 -4.69 -16.38 0.90
N VAL A 173 -5.25 -15.70 1.90
CA VAL A 173 -6.65 -15.22 1.85
C VAL A 173 -6.86 -14.24 0.72
N LEU A 174 -5.97 -13.23 0.57
CA LEU A 174 -6.05 -12.25 -0.51
C LEU A 174 -5.90 -12.90 -1.88
N GLN A 175 -4.95 -13.80 -2.05
CA GLN A 175 -4.76 -14.55 -3.31
C GLN A 175 -6.00 -15.36 -3.67
N ARG A 176 -6.61 -16.04 -2.68
CA ARG A 176 -7.85 -16.77 -2.90
C ARG A 176 -8.99 -15.84 -3.31
N HIS A 177 -9.12 -14.70 -2.66
CA HIS A 177 -10.12 -13.68 -3.00
C HIS A 177 -9.97 -13.21 -4.45
N ILE A 178 -8.75 -12.83 -4.86
CA ILE A 178 -8.47 -12.40 -6.23
C ILE A 178 -8.79 -13.50 -7.24
N ALA A 179 -8.42 -14.76 -6.93
CA ALA A 179 -8.69 -15.90 -7.81
C ALA A 179 -10.20 -16.12 -7.99
N LEU A 180 -11.00 -15.97 -6.93
CA LEU A 180 -12.47 -16.12 -6.99
C LEU A 180 -13.14 -14.94 -7.68
N ALA A 181 -12.67 -13.72 -7.47
CA ALA A 181 -13.17 -12.53 -8.15
C ALA A 181 -12.82 -12.53 -9.65
N ALA A 182 -11.71 -13.18 -10.03
CA ALA A 182 -11.23 -13.33 -11.41
C ALA A 182 -11.28 -12.02 -12.23
N PRO A 183 -10.75 -10.89 -11.74
CA PRO A 183 -10.84 -9.61 -12.43
C PRO A 183 -9.95 -9.61 -13.68
N GLN A 184 -10.29 -8.76 -14.67
CA GLN A 184 -9.46 -8.56 -15.85
C GLN A 184 -8.24 -7.67 -15.59
N GLY A 185 -8.33 -6.77 -14.61
CA GLY A 185 -7.25 -5.90 -14.15
C GLY A 185 -7.39 -5.57 -12.68
N ILE A 186 -6.28 -5.21 -12.03
CA ILE A 186 -6.27 -4.82 -10.61
C ILE A 186 -5.64 -3.44 -10.47
N LEU A 187 -6.32 -2.57 -9.74
CA LEU A 187 -5.85 -1.27 -9.31
C LEU A 187 -5.66 -1.30 -7.79
N ALA A 188 -4.41 -1.46 -7.35
CA ALA A 188 -4.07 -1.50 -5.93
C ALA A 188 -3.69 -0.10 -5.42
N PHE A 189 -4.25 0.28 -4.27
CA PHE A 189 -3.96 1.54 -3.60
C PHE A 189 -3.08 1.33 -2.39
N GLY A 190 -1.92 2.01 -2.39
CA GLY A 190 -0.94 1.98 -1.32
C GLY A 190 0.14 0.90 -1.49
N GLY A 191 1.39 1.28 -1.16
CA GLY A 191 2.53 0.37 -1.25
C GLY A 191 2.52 -0.73 -0.19
N ASN A 192 1.80 -0.54 0.90
CA ASN A 192 1.68 -1.49 2.01
C ASN A 192 0.92 -2.77 1.65
N ILE A 193 0.15 -2.78 0.56
CA ILE A 193 -0.54 -3.98 0.09
C ILE A 193 0.37 -4.92 -0.72
N LEU A 194 1.47 -4.41 -1.28
CA LEU A 194 2.36 -5.17 -2.16
C LEU A 194 2.96 -6.42 -1.51
N PRO A 195 3.34 -6.43 -0.22
CA PRO A 195 3.82 -7.65 0.43
C PRO A 195 2.76 -8.76 0.53
N LEU A 196 1.47 -8.40 0.59
CA LEU A 196 0.38 -9.37 0.58
C LEU A 196 0.01 -9.85 -0.83
N TRP A 197 0.37 -9.07 -1.84
CA TRP A 197 0.09 -9.41 -3.22
C TRP A 197 1.32 -9.96 -3.93
N ASN A 198 1.28 -11.26 -4.30
CA ASN A 198 2.35 -11.87 -5.07
C ASN A 198 2.05 -11.76 -6.58
N PHE A 199 2.77 -10.87 -7.27
CA PHE A 199 2.63 -10.66 -8.72
C PHE A 199 2.97 -11.89 -9.57
N SER A 200 3.70 -12.87 -9.02
CA SER A 200 4.17 -14.04 -9.78
C SER A 200 3.05 -15.00 -10.19
N THR A 201 1.86 -14.88 -9.61
CA THR A 201 0.73 -15.78 -9.89
C THR A 201 -0.26 -15.24 -10.92
N MET A 202 -0.15 -13.98 -11.33
CA MET A 202 -1.01 -13.42 -12.35
C MET A 202 -0.39 -13.60 -13.74
N LYS A 203 -1.00 -14.47 -14.55
CA LYS A 203 -0.76 -14.49 -16.00
C LYS A 203 -1.22 -13.13 -16.53
N ALA A 204 -0.28 -12.28 -16.94
CA ALA A 204 -0.60 -10.97 -17.48
C ALA A 204 -1.64 -11.14 -18.61
N PRO A 205 -2.79 -10.43 -18.57
CA PRO A 205 -3.70 -10.43 -19.70
C PRO A 205 -2.94 -9.86 -20.90
N ALA A 206 -2.95 -10.57 -22.03
CA ALA A 206 -2.40 -10.05 -23.26
C ALA A 206 -3.23 -8.84 -23.68
N PHE A 207 -2.72 -7.65 -23.45
CA PHE A 207 -3.26 -6.45 -24.07
C PHE A 207 -3.08 -6.60 -25.59
N ARG A 208 -4.17 -6.85 -26.30
CA ARG A 208 -4.19 -6.64 -27.75
C ARG A 208 -4.47 -5.15 -27.98
N CYS A 209 -3.48 -4.46 -28.52
CA CYS A 209 -3.68 -3.14 -29.13
C CYS A 209 -4.58 -3.25 -30.35
#